data_d0e1a61e42458bce6920e5157ea87418
#
_entry.id   d0e1a61e42458bce6920e5157ea87418
#
_cell.length_a   1.000
_cell.length_b   1.000
_cell.length_c   1.000
_cell.angle_alpha   90.00
_cell.angle_beta   90.00
_cell.angle_gamma   90.00
#
_symmetry.space_group_name_H-M   'P 1'
#
loop_
_entity.id
_entity.type
_entity.pdbx_description
1 polymer ?
#
loop_
_entity_poly.entity_id
_entity_poly.type
_entity_poly.pdbx_seq_one_letter_code
_entity_poly.pdbx_strand_id
1 'polypeptide(L)'
;AAISASKAGAEVVILEKTDLLVGLGNVGGIMRNNGRYTACEEAMCLGARELFTITDENATHKNMNFPGHNHATIYNVLKIEPPVRKLIKDMGIEVRIMSRVVDVDCEDNILKAVILEDGEKVEGDSFIDTTGSSGPMGNCSKYGNGCAMCVLRCPSFGGRVSITARCGVHDMIGERASGDFGAFSGSMKLLKESLSEEIQKDLNENGFAVIPLPKELRNEKKLDIKVCQQYALHEFAENIILID
;
A
#
# COMPACT_ATOMS: atom_id res chain seq x y z
N ALA A 1 -10.58 -5.56 -5.61
CA ALA A 1 -11.73 -6.24 -5.00
C ALA A 1 -13.03 -5.59 -5.42
N ALA A 2 -13.32 -4.31 -5.07
CA ALA A 2 -14.58 -3.64 -5.33
C ALA A 2 -15.02 -3.66 -6.80
N ILE A 3 -14.11 -3.36 -7.73
CA ILE A 3 -14.38 -3.41 -9.18
C ILE A 3 -14.85 -4.80 -9.62
N SER A 4 -14.15 -5.85 -9.17
CA SER A 4 -14.50 -7.22 -9.54
C SER A 4 -15.82 -7.67 -8.93
N ALA A 5 -16.13 -7.26 -7.70
CA ALA A 5 -17.40 -7.55 -7.04
C ALA A 5 -18.56 -6.85 -7.75
N SER A 6 -18.43 -5.57 -8.08
CA SER A 6 -19.42 -4.82 -8.85
C SER A 6 -19.67 -5.44 -10.23
N LYS A 7 -18.62 -5.84 -10.95
CA LYS A 7 -18.74 -6.56 -12.24
C LYS A 7 -19.45 -7.92 -12.10
N ALA A 8 -19.35 -8.55 -10.94
CA ALA A 8 -20.08 -9.78 -10.64
C ALA A 8 -21.54 -9.53 -10.20
N GLY A 9 -21.99 -8.28 -10.17
CA GLY A 9 -23.36 -7.91 -9.84
C GLY A 9 -23.62 -7.65 -8.36
N ALA A 10 -22.57 -7.57 -7.53
CA ALA A 10 -22.74 -7.21 -6.13
C ALA A 10 -22.96 -5.69 -5.97
N GLU A 11 -23.80 -5.33 -5.01
CA GLU A 11 -23.86 -3.99 -4.47
C GLU A 11 -22.64 -3.79 -3.56
N VAL A 12 -21.85 -2.73 -3.80
CA VAL A 12 -20.54 -2.56 -3.15
C VAL A 12 -20.43 -1.19 -2.49
N VAL A 13 -20.01 -1.19 -1.23
CA VAL A 13 -19.56 0.01 -0.53
C VAL A 13 -18.08 -0.11 -0.16
N ILE A 14 -17.33 0.96 -0.38
CA ILE A 14 -15.94 1.11 0.08
C ILE A 14 -15.94 2.03 1.29
N LEU A 15 -15.44 1.53 2.41
CA LEU A 15 -15.21 2.31 3.62
C LEU A 15 -13.72 2.64 3.69
N GLU A 16 -13.39 3.90 3.50
CA GLU A 16 -12.00 4.39 3.58
C GLU A 16 -11.84 5.29 4.79
N LYS A 17 -10.90 4.96 5.67
CA LYS A 17 -10.67 5.72 6.91
C LYS A 17 -10.13 7.13 6.69
N THR A 18 -9.50 7.37 5.51
CA THR A 18 -8.88 8.65 5.18
C THR A 18 -9.71 9.44 4.17
N ASP A 19 -9.17 10.53 3.69
CA ASP A 19 -9.77 11.37 2.65
C ASP A 19 -9.43 10.94 1.21
N LEU A 20 -8.57 9.91 1.05
CA LEU A 20 -8.05 9.46 -0.24
C LEU A 20 -8.16 7.95 -0.41
N LEU A 21 -8.61 7.52 -1.58
CA LEU A 21 -8.54 6.13 -2.00
C LEU A 21 -7.10 5.68 -2.29
N VAL A 22 -6.91 4.38 -2.45
CA VAL A 22 -5.66 3.72 -2.85
C VAL A 22 -4.57 3.72 -1.77
N GLY A 23 -4.82 4.35 -0.63
CA GLY A 23 -4.00 4.26 0.58
C GLY A 23 -2.51 4.53 0.33
N LEU A 24 -1.65 3.58 0.70
CA LEU A 24 -0.21 3.69 0.56
C LEU A 24 0.25 3.86 -0.88
N GLY A 25 -0.45 3.26 -1.83
CA GLY A 25 -0.16 3.43 -3.25
C GLY A 25 -0.22 4.88 -3.69
N ASN A 26 -1.22 5.62 -3.22
CA ASN A 26 -1.33 7.05 -3.48
C ASN A 26 -0.27 7.85 -2.74
N VAL A 27 -0.14 7.65 -1.43
CA VAL A 27 0.79 8.41 -0.59
C VAL A 27 2.25 8.05 -0.87
N GLY A 28 2.53 6.80 -1.19
CA GLY A 28 3.88 6.29 -1.47
C GLY A 28 4.30 6.37 -2.94
N GLY A 29 3.37 6.53 -3.86
CA GLY A 29 3.65 6.64 -5.30
C GLY A 29 4.02 5.34 -6.01
N ILE A 30 4.12 4.23 -5.29
CA ILE A 30 4.49 2.94 -5.86
C ILE A 30 3.34 1.97 -5.67
N MET A 31 2.66 1.61 -6.74
CA MET A 31 1.56 0.66 -6.66
C MET A 31 1.71 -0.54 -7.57
N ARG A 32 2.18 -0.31 -8.79
CA ARG A 32 2.46 -1.38 -9.72
C ARG A 32 3.93 -1.74 -9.61
N ASN A 33 4.26 -2.38 -8.52
CA ASN A 33 5.59 -2.90 -8.31
C ASN A 33 5.52 -4.42 -8.39
N ASN A 34 5.83 -4.97 -9.53
CA ASN A 34 5.81 -6.42 -9.71
C ASN A 34 7.06 -7.09 -9.16
N GLY A 35 8.15 -6.35 -8.97
CA GLY A 35 9.40 -6.92 -8.55
C GLY A 35 9.81 -8.10 -9.43
N ARG A 36 9.88 -9.27 -8.84
CA ARG A 36 10.12 -10.56 -9.53
C ARG A 36 8.85 -11.21 -10.05
N TYR A 37 7.69 -10.67 -9.71
CA TYR A 37 6.39 -11.26 -9.96
C TYR A 37 5.60 -10.38 -10.92
N THR A 38 4.82 -11.01 -11.75
CA THR A 38 3.93 -10.36 -12.71
C THR A 38 2.52 -10.19 -12.14
N ALA A 39 2.42 -9.95 -10.83
CA ALA A 39 1.15 -9.94 -10.10
C ALA A 39 0.13 -8.93 -10.67
N CYS A 40 0.62 -7.79 -11.18
CA CYS A 40 -0.27 -6.80 -11.79
C CYS A 40 -0.84 -7.31 -13.11
N GLU A 41 -0.01 -7.85 -13.98
CA GLU A 41 -0.41 -8.43 -15.27
C GLU A 41 -1.36 -9.61 -15.06
N GLU A 42 -1.08 -10.46 -14.08
CA GLU A 42 -1.95 -11.56 -13.70
C GLU A 42 -3.31 -11.04 -13.21
N ALA A 43 -3.33 -10.06 -12.32
CA ALA A 43 -4.56 -9.44 -11.84
C ALA A 43 -5.36 -8.77 -12.98
N MET A 44 -4.69 -8.17 -13.98
CA MET A 44 -5.34 -7.63 -15.18
C MET A 44 -5.97 -8.72 -16.02
N CYS A 45 -5.31 -9.86 -16.18
CA CYS A 45 -5.87 -11.04 -16.87
C CYS A 45 -7.07 -11.64 -16.12
N LEU A 46 -7.05 -11.56 -14.79
CA LEU A 46 -8.13 -12.02 -13.92
C LEU A 46 -9.27 -11.01 -13.75
N GLY A 47 -9.28 -9.91 -14.49
CA GLY A 47 -10.41 -8.97 -14.56
C GLY A 47 -10.23 -7.63 -13.85
N ALA A 48 -9.05 -7.33 -13.31
CA ALA A 48 -8.78 -6.06 -12.64
C ALA A 48 -8.17 -4.98 -13.58
N ARG A 49 -8.35 -5.14 -14.89
CA ARG A 49 -7.72 -4.30 -15.93
C ARG A 49 -8.01 -2.82 -15.76
N GLU A 50 -9.24 -2.45 -15.46
CA GLU A 50 -9.68 -1.05 -15.44
C GLU A 50 -8.89 -0.20 -14.45
N LEU A 51 -8.66 -0.72 -13.23
CA LEU A 51 -7.86 -0.02 -12.23
C LEU A 51 -6.43 0.20 -12.72
N PHE A 52 -5.79 -0.84 -13.21
CA PHE A 52 -4.39 -0.76 -13.63
C PHE A 52 -4.21 0.08 -14.89
N THR A 53 -5.17 0.07 -15.81
CA THR A 53 -5.15 0.95 -16.98
C THR A 53 -5.16 2.43 -16.56
N ILE A 54 -6.10 2.81 -15.67
CA ILE A 54 -6.18 4.18 -15.18
C ILE A 54 -4.92 4.58 -14.40
N THR A 55 -4.39 3.69 -13.58
CA THR A 55 -3.16 3.98 -12.84
C THR A 55 -1.97 4.15 -13.79
N ASP A 56 -1.84 3.33 -14.81
CA ASP A 56 -0.80 3.45 -15.81
C ASP A 56 -0.92 4.73 -16.67
N GLU A 57 -2.13 5.17 -16.97
CA GLU A 57 -2.38 6.42 -17.69
C GLU A 57 -1.94 7.66 -16.89
N ASN A 58 -1.93 7.55 -15.56
CA ASN A 58 -1.53 8.60 -14.63
C ASN A 58 -0.15 8.34 -14.01
N ALA A 59 0.65 7.47 -14.60
CA ALA A 59 1.99 7.20 -14.16
C ALA A 59 2.98 8.25 -14.67
N THR A 60 3.93 8.63 -13.83
CA THR A 60 5.07 9.45 -14.23
C THR A 60 6.06 8.63 -15.05
N HIS A 61 6.34 7.42 -14.60
CA HIS A 61 7.25 6.48 -15.27
C HIS A 61 6.63 5.09 -15.35
N LYS A 62 6.86 4.37 -16.45
CA LYS A 62 6.28 3.05 -16.71
C LYS A 62 7.34 2.01 -17.02
N ASN A 63 7.09 0.78 -16.58
CA ASN A 63 7.90 -0.40 -16.92
C ASN A 63 9.40 -0.22 -16.65
N MET A 64 9.73 0.45 -15.56
CA MET A 64 11.12 0.66 -15.16
C MET A 64 11.71 -0.62 -14.57
N ASN A 65 12.97 -0.82 -14.86
CA ASN A 65 13.78 -1.88 -14.28
C ASN A 65 14.91 -1.25 -13.45
N PHE A 66 14.94 -1.56 -12.18
CA PHE A 66 16.03 -1.16 -11.28
C PHE A 66 16.36 -2.32 -10.35
N PRO A 67 17.49 -2.30 -9.63
CA PRO A 67 17.91 -3.41 -8.81
C PRO A 67 16.79 -3.93 -7.87
N GLY A 68 16.43 -5.22 -8.04
CA GLY A 68 15.35 -5.86 -7.27
C GLY A 68 13.95 -5.72 -7.83
N HIS A 69 13.75 -4.94 -8.88
CA HIS A 69 12.42 -4.67 -9.43
C HIS A 69 12.43 -4.66 -10.96
N ASN A 70 11.45 -5.32 -11.55
CA ASN A 70 11.19 -5.30 -12.99
C ASN A 70 9.77 -4.78 -13.22
N HIS A 71 9.58 -4.05 -14.33
CA HIS A 71 8.27 -3.52 -14.72
C HIS A 71 7.60 -2.61 -13.68
N ALA A 72 8.39 -1.93 -12.86
CA ALA A 72 7.85 -0.99 -11.89
C ALA A 72 7.17 0.19 -12.59
N THR A 73 6.02 0.60 -12.08
CA THR A 73 5.32 1.79 -12.56
C THR A 73 5.09 2.73 -11.40
N ILE A 74 5.50 3.98 -11.57
CA ILE A 74 5.44 5.01 -10.55
C ILE A 74 4.35 6.00 -10.91
N TYR A 75 3.44 6.20 -9.97
CA TYR A 75 2.31 7.06 -10.15
C TYR A 75 2.58 8.48 -9.70
N ASN A 76 1.96 9.41 -10.39
CA ASN A 76 1.91 10.77 -9.92
C ASN A 76 0.93 10.88 -8.74
N VAL A 77 1.46 11.00 -7.53
CA VAL A 77 0.68 11.05 -6.28
C VAL A 77 -0.31 12.23 -6.19
N LEU A 78 -0.09 13.26 -6.99
CA LEU A 78 -0.99 14.41 -7.07
C LEU A 78 -2.16 14.19 -8.03
N LYS A 79 -2.06 13.20 -8.92
CA LYS A 79 -3.02 13.00 -10.01
C LYS A 79 -3.74 11.66 -9.97
N ILE A 80 -3.25 10.67 -9.22
CA ILE A 80 -3.74 9.29 -9.33
C ILE A 80 -5.11 9.09 -8.70
N GLU A 81 -5.42 9.75 -7.59
CA GLU A 81 -6.64 9.49 -6.83
C GLU A 81 -7.93 9.92 -7.56
N PRO A 82 -8.02 11.15 -8.12
CA PRO A 82 -9.25 11.61 -8.77
C PRO A 82 -9.77 10.70 -9.89
N PRO A 83 -8.95 10.21 -10.84
CA PRO A 83 -9.43 9.28 -11.88
C PRO A 83 -9.81 7.91 -11.31
N VAL A 84 -9.13 7.42 -10.27
CA VAL A 84 -9.54 6.18 -9.60
C VAL A 84 -10.89 6.36 -8.92
N ARG A 85 -11.09 7.45 -8.20
CA ARG A 85 -12.38 7.76 -7.56
C ARG A 85 -13.50 7.89 -8.60
N LYS A 86 -13.21 8.54 -9.72
CA LYS A 86 -14.15 8.64 -10.83
C LYS A 86 -14.54 7.27 -11.37
N LEU A 87 -13.57 6.41 -11.68
CA LEU A 87 -13.83 5.04 -12.14
C LEU A 87 -14.77 4.29 -11.18
N ILE A 88 -14.46 4.33 -9.89
CA ILE A 88 -15.24 3.64 -8.86
C ILE A 88 -16.69 4.14 -8.84
N LYS A 89 -16.87 5.47 -8.89
CA LYS A 89 -18.21 6.10 -8.93
C LYS A 89 -18.96 5.79 -10.22
N ASP A 90 -18.29 5.83 -11.37
CA ASP A 90 -18.89 5.52 -12.67
C ASP A 90 -19.40 4.06 -12.74
N MET A 91 -18.82 3.18 -11.93
CA MET A 91 -19.28 1.80 -11.79
C MET A 91 -20.43 1.62 -10.78
N GLY A 92 -20.95 2.70 -10.20
CA GLY A 92 -22.03 2.65 -9.22
C GLY A 92 -21.59 2.16 -7.83
N ILE A 93 -20.29 2.11 -7.56
CA ILE A 93 -19.77 1.71 -6.26
C ILE A 93 -19.84 2.90 -5.30
N GLU A 94 -20.48 2.71 -4.16
CA GLU A 94 -20.51 3.71 -3.10
C GLU A 94 -19.13 3.85 -2.45
N VAL A 95 -18.70 5.09 -2.23
CA VAL A 95 -17.44 5.41 -1.55
C VAL A 95 -17.72 6.32 -0.37
N ARG A 96 -17.44 5.82 0.81
CA ARG A 96 -17.49 6.58 2.07
C ARG A 96 -16.06 6.82 2.55
N ILE A 97 -15.58 8.03 2.39
CA ILE A 97 -14.31 8.49 2.95
C ILE A 97 -14.51 8.94 4.40
N MET A 98 -13.43 9.06 5.16
CA MET A 98 -13.46 9.39 6.59
C MET A 98 -14.33 8.42 7.42
N SER A 99 -14.45 7.20 6.93
CA SER A 99 -15.31 6.16 7.51
C SER A 99 -14.44 5.04 8.08
N ARG A 100 -13.87 5.32 9.25
CA ARG A 100 -12.98 4.37 9.92
C ARG A 100 -13.78 3.28 10.61
N VAL A 101 -13.54 2.04 10.23
CA VAL A 101 -14.03 0.87 10.97
C VAL A 101 -13.21 0.70 12.24
N VAL A 102 -13.87 0.57 13.38
CA VAL A 102 -13.23 0.42 14.69
C VAL A 102 -13.55 -0.90 15.37
N ASP A 103 -14.69 -1.49 15.04
CA ASP A 103 -15.15 -2.75 15.61
C ASP A 103 -16.04 -3.53 14.64
N VAL A 104 -16.50 -4.69 15.05
CA VAL A 104 -17.34 -5.59 14.25
C VAL A 104 -18.50 -6.14 15.08
N ASP A 105 -19.57 -6.49 14.39
CA ASP A 105 -20.67 -7.29 14.93
C ASP A 105 -20.54 -8.70 14.34
N CYS A 106 -20.07 -9.62 15.18
CA CYS A 106 -19.75 -10.99 14.78
C CYS A 106 -20.47 -11.97 15.73
N GLU A 107 -21.37 -12.77 15.17
CA GLU A 107 -22.13 -13.79 15.89
C GLU A 107 -21.83 -15.17 15.30
N ASP A 108 -21.54 -16.13 16.14
CA ASP A 108 -21.26 -17.53 15.73
C ASP A 108 -20.21 -17.64 14.61
N ASN A 109 -19.15 -16.82 14.68
CA ASN A 109 -18.10 -16.69 13.65
C ASN A 109 -18.61 -16.16 12.30
N ILE A 110 -19.78 -15.55 12.26
CA ILE A 110 -20.32 -14.90 11.07
C ILE A 110 -20.30 -13.40 11.29
N LEU A 111 -19.52 -12.69 10.46
CA LEU A 111 -19.48 -11.23 10.45
C LEU A 111 -20.77 -10.69 9.84
N LYS A 112 -21.56 -9.94 10.60
CA LYS A 112 -22.84 -9.35 10.20
C LYS A 112 -22.70 -7.89 9.79
N ALA A 113 -21.89 -7.14 10.55
CA ALA A 113 -21.68 -5.72 10.29
C ALA A 113 -20.28 -5.28 10.73
N VAL A 114 -19.82 -4.19 10.17
CA VAL A 114 -18.69 -3.42 10.71
C VAL A 114 -19.22 -2.18 11.41
N ILE A 115 -18.52 -1.73 12.45
CA ILE A 115 -18.90 -0.58 13.27
C ILE A 115 -17.92 0.54 13.00
N LEU A 116 -18.44 1.69 12.58
CA LEU A 116 -17.67 2.90 12.33
C LEU A 116 -17.35 3.65 13.62
N GLU A 117 -16.42 4.58 13.56
CA GLU A 117 -15.96 5.37 14.73
C GLU A 117 -17.06 6.23 15.34
N ASP A 118 -18.06 6.63 14.56
CA ASP A 118 -19.26 7.36 15.01
C ASP A 118 -20.36 6.46 15.56
N GLY A 119 -20.16 5.14 15.54
CA GLY A 119 -21.11 4.14 16.02
C GLY A 119 -22.08 3.62 14.96
N GLU A 120 -22.02 4.11 13.71
CA GLU A 120 -22.83 3.57 12.61
C GLU A 120 -22.46 2.11 12.36
N LYS A 121 -23.47 1.27 12.18
CA LYS A 121 -23.32 -0.12 11.73
C LYS A 121 -23.53 -0.20 10.23
N VAL A 122 -22.56 -0.80 9.53
CA VAL A 122 -22.67 -1.09 8.09
C VAL A 122 -22.77 -2.60 7.92
N GLU A 123 -23.94 -3.05 7.54
CA GLU A 123 -24.25 -4.46 7.32
C GLU A 123 -23.79 -4.92 5.93
N GLY A 124 -23.56 -6.23 5.77
CA GLY A 124 -23.21 -6.81 4.49
C GLY A 124 -23.20 -8.33 4.52
N ASP A 125 -23.37 -8.94 3.34
CA ASP A 125 -23.30 -10.38 3.16
C ASP A 125 -21.85 -10.89 3.08
N SER A 126 -20.93 -10.02 2.67
CA SER A 126 -19.51 -10.34 2.51
C SER A 126 -18.63 -9.13 2.80
N PHE A 127 -17.53 -9.36 3.48
CA PHE A 127 -16.59 -8.32 3.89
C PHE A 127 -15.18 -8.64 3.37
N ILE A 128 -14.52 -7.64 2.81
CA ILE A 128 -13.16 -7.78 2.30
C ILE A 128 -12.27 -6.76 3.02
N ASP A 129 -11.36 -7.24 3.86
CA ASP A 129 -10.36 -6.40 4.51
C ASP A 129 -9.24 -6.05 3.54
N THR A 130 -9.13 -4.76 3.19
CA THR A 130 -8.07 -4.19 2.37
C THR A 130 -7.32 -3.08 3.11
N THR A 131 -7.26 -3.14 4.43
CA THR A 131 -6.68 -2.11 5.30
C THR A 131 -5.15 -2.04 5.24
N GLY A 132 -4.54 -2.85 4.41
CA GLY A 132 -3.11 -2.85 4.15
C GLY A 132 -2.32 -3.77 5.06
N SER A 133 -1.01 -3.81 4.83
CA SER A 133 -0.07 -4.77 5.44
C SER A 133 0.87 -4.12 6.46
N SER A 134 0.42 -3.14 7.22
CA SER A 134 1.27 -2.47 8.22
C SER A 134 1.73 -3.36 9.38
N GLY A 135 1.49 -4.67 9.25
CA GLY A 135 1.79 -5.64 10.29
C GLY A 135 0.77 -5.60 11.44
N PRO A 136 1.03 -6.30 12.52
CA PRO A 136 0.11 -6.30 13.65
C PRO A 136 -0.06 -4.91 14.21
N MET A 137 -1.22 -4.65 14.76
CA MET A 137 -1.54 -3.42 15.49
C MET A 137 -0.43 -3.09 16.49
N GLY A 138 0.10 -1.87 16.39
CA GLY A 138 1.20 -1.41 17.26
C GLY A 138 2.61 -1.59 16.69
N ASN A 139 2.79 -2.24 15.54
CA ASN A 139 4.11 -2.37 14.93
C ASN A 139 4.74 -1.01 14.61
N CYS A 140 3.94 -0.06 14.14
CA CYS A 140 4.41 1.30 13.87
C CYS A 140 4.90 1.99 15.15
N SER A 141 4.20 1.82 16.26
CA SER A 141 4.59 2.36 17.56
C SER A 141 5.82 1.65 18.11
N LYS A 142 5.87 0.32 18.00
CA LYS A 142 6.95 -0.50 18.58
C LYS A 142 8.28 -0.34 17.88
N TYR A 143 8.27 -0.17 16.55
CA TYR A 143 9.50 -0.22 15.75
C TYR A 143 9.84 1.11 15.06
N GLY A 144 8.98 2.13 15.16
CA GLY A 144 9.16 3.41 14.47
C GLY A 144 9.16 3.28 12.93
N ASN A 145 8.75 2.13 12.40
CA ASN A 145 8.76 1.81 10.97
C ASN A 145 7.38 2.03 10.38
N GLY A 146 6.97 3.28 10.32
CA GLY A 146 5.83 3.64 9.52
C GLY A 146 6.23 3.82 8.05
N CYS A 147 5.31 3.52 7.13
CA CYS A 147 5.35 4.13 5.82
C CYS A 147 4.97 5.63 5.95
N ALA A 148 5.14 6.41 4.89
CA ALA A 148 4.69 7.81 4.88
C ALA A 148 3.22 7.95 5.32
N MET A 149 2.38 6.96 5.01
CA MET A 149 1.01 6.88 5.48
C MET A 149 0.94 6.86 7.02
N CYS A 150 1.71 6.01 7.69
CA CYS A 150 1.71 5.91 9.14
C CYS A 150 2.16 7.20 9.81
N VAL A 151 3.23 7.84 9.29
CA VAL A 151 3.82 9.04 9.89
C VAL A 151 2.91 10.26 9.73
N LEU A 152 2.31 10.43 8.56
CA LEU A 152 1.55 11.65 8.25
C LEU A 152 0.05 11.50 8.48
N ARG A 153 -0.50 10.31 8.29
CA ARG A 153 -1.95 10.11 8.24
C ARG A 153 -2.53 9.33 9.40
N CYS A 154 -1.81 8.36 9.96
CA CYS A 154 -2.34 7.62 11.11
C CYS A 154 -2.58 8.50 12.36
N PRO A 155 -1.76 9.53 12.66
CA PRO A 155 -2.10 10.47 13.74
C PRO A 155 -3.41 11.22 13.52
N SER A 156 -3.77 11.49 12.25
CA SER A 156 -4.98 12.25 11.89
C SER A 156 -6.22 11.36 11.77
N PHE A 157 -6.05 10.12 11.30
CA PHE A 157 -7.17 9.24 10.92
C PHE A 157 -7.24 7.96 11.77
N GLY A 158 -6.41 7.83 12.77
CA GLY A 158 -6.31 6.63 13.60
C GLY A 158 -5.52 5.49 12.96
N GLY A 159 -5.10 4.55 13.79
CA GLY A 159 -4.37 3.36 13.38
C GLY A 159 -5.23 2.40 12.55
N ARG A 160 -4.56 1.42 11.92
CA ARG A 160 -5.23 0.31 11.24
C ARG A 160 -6.03 -0.52 12.26
N VAL A 161 -7.22 -0.90 11.88
CA VAL A 161 -8.03 -1.90 12.58
C VAL A 161 -8.22 -3.09 11.64
N SER A 162 -7.91 -4.28 12.09
CA SER A 162 -8.16 -5.52 11.35
C SER A 162 -9.55 -6.05 11.72
N ILE A 163 -10.43 -6.19 10.75
CA ILE A 163 -11.75 -6.76 10.98
C ILE A 163 -11.65 -8.26 11.29
N THR A 164 -10.69 -8.96 10.69
CA THR A 164 -10.46 -10.39 10.97
C THR A 164 -10.00 -10.61 12.41
N ALA A 165 -9.07 -9.80 12.90
CA ALA A 165 -8.63 -9.87 14.29
C ALA A 165 -9.76 -9.54 15.28
N ARG A 166 -10.67 -8.64 14.91
CA ARG A 166 -11.86 -8.34 15.72
C ARG A 166 -12.85 -9.51 15.78
N CYS A 167 -12.88 -10.34 14.73
CA CYS A 167 -13.65 -11.59 14.71
C CYS A 167 -12.91 -12.78 15.37
N GLY A 168 -11.75 -12.54 16.02
CA GLY A 168 -10.98 -13.59 16.66
C GLY A 168 -10.07 -14.41 15.72
N VAL A 169 -9.92 -13.99 14.47
CA VAL A 169 -9.03 -14.62 13.48
C VAL A 169 -7.77 -13.80 13.34
N HIS A 170 -6.62 -14.44 13.47
CA HIS A 170 -5.34 -13.75 13.32
C HIS A 170 -5.10 -13.31 11.88
N ASP A 171 -4.63 -12.07 11.71
CA ASP A 171 -4.12 -11.60 10.43
C ASP A 171 -2.91 -12.43 9.98
N MET A 172 -2.79 -12.65 8.70
CA MET A 172 -1.53 -13.07 8.11
C MET A 172 -0.58 -11.87 8.10
N ILE A 173 0.46 -11.96 8.90
CA ILE A 173 1.46 -10.91 9.10
C ILE A 173 2.84 -11.41 8.69
N GLY A 174 3.71 -10.47 8.28
CA GLY A 174 5.09 -10.82 7.98
C GLY A 174 5.86 -11.19 9.23
N GLU A 175 6.59 -12.28 9.17
CA GLU A 175 7.47 -12.77 10.25
C GLU A 175 8.93 -12.66 9.82
N ARG A 176 9.78 -12.18 10.71
CA ARG A 176 11.23 -12.11 10.49
C ARG A 176 11.87 -13.45 10.82
N ALA A 177 13.11 -13.67 10.35
CA ALA A 177 13.89 -14.86 10.72
C ALA A 177 14.10 -15.01 12.23
N SER A 178 14.01 -13.89 12.98
CA SER A 178 14.06 -13.90 14.45
C SER A 178 12.78 -14.40 15.13
N GLY A 179 11.72 -14.66 14.37
CA GLY A 179 10.38 -14.95 14.90
C GLY A 179 9.57 -13.72 15.30
N ASP A 180 10.13 -12.53 15.19
CA ASP A 180 9.40 -11.28 15.45
C ASP A 180 8.58 -10.85 14.24
N PHE A 181 7.47 -10.19 14.49
CA PHE A 181 6.68 -9.58 13.41
C PHE A 181 7.34 -8.31 12.88
N GLY A 182 7.25 -8.09 11.58
CA GLY A 182 7.85 -6.95 10.90
C GLY A 182 6.93 -6.26 9.91
N ALA A 183 7.19 -4.98 9.67
CA ALA A 183 6.54 -4.23 8.61
C ALA A 183 7.04 -4.67 7.23
N PHE A 184 6.16 -4.72 6.22
CA PHE A 184 6.55 -5.09 4.86
C PHE A 184 7.35 -3.99 4.17
N SER A 185 6.96 -2.75 4.29
CA SER A 185 7.67 -1.64 3.65
C SER A 185 7.50 -0.33 4.40
N GLY A 186 8.38 0.60 4.09
CA GLY A 186 8.30 1.98 4.46
C GLY A 186 9.09 2.81 3.47
N SER A 187 8.70 4.04 3.25
CA SER A 187 9.38 4.97 2.38
C SER A 187 9.52 6.33 3.06
N MET A 188 10.55 7.06 2.64
CA MET A 188 10.75 8.46 3.01
C MET A 188 10.54 9.30 1.76
N LYS A 189 9.89 10.43 1.90
CA LYS A 189 9.76 11.41 0.82
C LYS A 189 10.79 12.50 0.99
N LEU A 190 11.44 12.82 -0.11
CA LEU A 190 12.40 13.92 -0.21
C LEU A 190 11.85 14.95 -1.20
N LEU A 191 12.15 16.21 -0.97
CA LEU A 191 11.92 17.24 -1.97
C LEU A 191 12.97 17.07 -3.08
N LYS A 192 12.51 16.93 -4.32
CA LYS A 192 13.38 16.69 -5.48
C LYS A 192 14.42 17.80 -5.64
N GLU A 193 14.02 19.03 -5.40
CA GLU A 193 14.87 20.21 -5.48
C GLU A 193 15.98 20.25 -4.40
N SER A 194 15.85 19.43 -3.36
CA SER A 194 16.89 19.30 -2.33
C SER A 194 17.99 18.30 -2.70
N LEU A 195 17.84 17.58 -3.80
CA LEU A 195 18.80 16.59 -4.27
C LEU A 195 19.85 17.24 -5.19
N SER A 196 21.00 16.58 -5.37
CA SER A 196 21.99 17.05 -6.32
C SER A 196 21.46 17.05 -7.75
N GLU A 197 22.00 17.93 -8.61
CA GLU A 197 21.60 18.03 -10.02
C GLU A 197 21.75 16.69 -10.76
N GLU A 198 22.79 15.92 -10.45
CA GLU A 198 23.04 14.60 -11.02
C GLU A 198 21.89 13.63 -10.67
N ILE A 199 21.48 13.58 -9.40
CA ILE A 199 20.40 12.74 -8.95
C ILE A 199 19.07 13.19 -9.58
N GLN A 200 18.83 14.51 -9.62
CA GLN A 200 17.62 15.05 -10.27
C GLN A 200 17.56 14.68 -11.76
N LYS A 201 18.72 14.71 -12.45
CA LYS A 201 18.81 14.30 -13.84
C LYS A 201 18.43 12.82 -14.01
N ASP A 202 19.02 11.94 -13.21
CA ASP A 202 18.70 10.51 -13.26
C ASP A 202 17.21 10.24 -13.00
N LEU A 203 16.62 10.92 -12.01
CA LEU A 203 15.21 10.83 -11.71
C LEU A 203 14.34 11.28 -12.89
N ASN A 204 14.70 12.41 -13.53
CA ASN A 204 13.94 12.93 -14.68
C ASN A 204 14.04 12.03 -15.92
N GLU A 205 15.23 11.50 -16.20
CA GLU A 205 15.49 10.71 -17.40
C GLU A 205 15.02 9.25 -17.26
N ASN A 206 15.27 8.65 -16.10
CA ASN A 206 15.07 7.22 -15.87
C ASN A 206 13.89 6.90 -14.93
N GLY A 207 13.42 7.88 -14.15
CA GLY A 207 12.42 7.70 -13.10
C GLY A 207 12.98 7.13 -11.80
N PHE A 208 14.25 6.80 -11.76
CA PHE A 208 14.95 6.35 -10.56
C PHE A 208 16.43 6.75 -10.59
N ALA A 209 17.02 6.80 -9.41
CA ALA A 209 18.45 6.94 -9.22
C ALA A 209 18.96 5.87 -8.26
N VAL A 210 20.07 5.22 -8.59
CA VAL A 210 20.72 4.18 -7.76
C VAL A 210 21.96 4.79 -7.14
N ILE A 211 21.98 4.91 -5.82
CA ILE A 211 23.09 5.49 -5.05
C ILE A 211 23.76 4.35 -4.28
N PRO A 212 24.99 3.94 -4.67
CA PRO A 212 25.75 2.94 -3.92
C PRO A 212 26.05 3.43 -2.49
N LEU A 213 25.82 2.57 -1.53
CA LEU A 213 26.18 2.87 -0.13
C LEU A 213 27.65 2.51 0.12
N PRO A 214 28.45 3.43 0.65
CA PRO A 214 29.77 3.10 1.19
C PRO A 214 29.66 1.96 2.22
N LYS A 215 30.60 1.02 2.17
CA LYS A 215 30.57 -0.18 3.04
C LYS A 215 30.49 0.15 4.53
N GLU A 216 31.15 1.22 4.94
CA GLU A 216 31.16 1.73 6.31
C GLU A 216 29.80 2.28 6.78
N LEU A 217 28.93 2.68 5.87
CA LEU A 217 27.58 3.16 6.18
C LEU A 217 26.54 2.05 6.17
N ARG A 218 26.91 0.86 5.69
CA ARG A 218 26.02 -0.29 5.62
C ARG A 218 25.79 -0.83 7.03
N ASN A 219 24.52 -0.91 7.43
CA ASN A 219 24.14 -1.46 8.71
C ASN A 219 23.41 -2.77 8.49
N GLU A 220 24.16 -3.86 8.46
CA GLU A 220 23.63 -5.20 8.22
C GLU A 220 22.58 -5.64 9.26
N LYS A 221 22.72 -5.19 10.51
CA LYS A 221 21.75 -5.50 11.57
C LYS A 221 20.36 -4.90 11.31
N LYS A 222 20.26 -3.93 10.42
CA LYS A 222 18.98 -3.31 10.04
C LYS A 222 18.37 -3.88 8.76
N LEU A 223 19.06 -4.71 8.01
CA LEU A 223 18.54 -5.29 6.77
C LEU A 223 17.32 -6.17 7.02
N ASP A 224 17.26 -6.83 8.17
CA ASP A 224 16.18 -7.75 8.54
C ASP A 224 14.99 -7.04 9.21
N ILE A 225 14.99 -5.71 9.28
CA ILE A 225 13.89 -4.96 9.90
C ILE A 225 12.59 -5.10 9.08
N LYS A 226 12.72 -5.16 7.75
CA LYS A 226 11.59 -5.33 6.84
C LYS A 226 11.55 -6.76 6.32
N VAL A 227 10.38 -7.37 6.39
CA VAL A 227 10.16 -8.74 5.91
C VAL A 227 10.48 -8.86 4.42
N CYS A 228 10.09 -7.89 3.59
CA CYS A 228 10.38 -7.91 2.16
C CYS A 228 11.88 -7.88 1.84
N GLN A 229 12.70 -7.21 2.63
CA GLN A 229 14.15 -7.20 2.45
C GLN A 229 14.76 -8.58 2.70
N GLN A 230 14.26 -9.27 3.72
CA GLN A 230 14.71 -10.62 4.07
C GLN A 230 14.48 -11.63 2.93
N TYR A 231 13.33 -11.54 2.25
CA TYR A 231 12.93 -12.52 1.25
C TYR A 231 13.25 -12.15 -0.19
N ALA A 232 13.28 -10.88 -0.52
CA ALA A 232 13.36 -10.45 -1.92
C ALA A 232 14.46 -9.45 -2.24
N LEU A 233 14.81 -8.57 -1.31
CA LEU A 233 15.65 -7.42 -1.60
C LEU A 233 16.99 -7.40 -0.85
N HIS A 234 17.32 -8.45 -0.11
CA HIS A 234 18.55 -8.51 0.68
C HIS A 234 19.81 -8.34 -0.17
N GLU A 235 19.83 -8.93 -1.36
CA GLU A 235 20.95 -8.82 -2.31
C GLU A 235 21.17 -7.40 -2.85
N PHE A 236 20.17 -6.52 -2.75
CA PHE A 236 20.22 -5.14 -3.23
C PHE A 236 20.40 -4.12 -2.11
N ALA A 237 20.65 -4.57 -0.88
CA ALA A 237 20.78 -3.72 0.30
C ALA A 237 22.05 -2.82 0.31
N GLU A 238 22.89 -2.93 -0.71
CA GLU A 238 24.09 -2.11 -0.90
C GLU A 238 23.79 -0.75 -1.55
N ASN A 239 22.53 -0.50 -1.91
CA ASN A 239 22.15 0.72 -2.61
C ASN A 239 20.99 1.43 -1.90
N ILE A 240 20.94 2.74 -2.05
CA ILE A 240 19.71 3.51 -1.89
C ILE A 240 19.11 3.69 -3.28
N ILE A 241 17.83 3.40 -3.42
CA ILE A 241 17.10 3.63 -4.66
C ILE A 241 16.13 4.77 -4.41
N LEU A 242 16.33 5.87 -5.11
CA LEU A 242 15.37 6.97 -5.17
C LEU A 242 14.48 6.79 -6.37
N ILE A 243 13.23 7.15 -6.23
CA ILE A 243 12.19 7.00 -7.25
C ILE A 243 11.43 8.32 -7.36
N ASP A 244 11.19 8.80 -8.59
CA ASP A 244 10.47 10.05 -8.87
C ASP A 244 8.95 9.92 -8.72
#